data_1c6d67cd69de71bfa0f66bba0fb0d41a
#
_entry.id   1c6d67cd69de71bfa0f66bba0fb0d41a
#
_cell.length_a   1.000
_cell.length_b   1.000
_cell.length_c   1.000
_cell.angle_alpha   90.00
_cell.angle_beta   90.00
_cell.angle_gamma   90.00
#
_symmetry.space_group_name_H-M   'P 1'
#
loop_
_entity.id
_entity.type
_entity.pdbx_description
1 polymer ?
#
loop_
_entity_poly.entity_id
_entity_poly.type
_entity_poly.pdbx_seq_one_letter_code
_entity_poly.pdbx_strand_id
1 'polypeptide(L)'
;LNSQVSLQVAQRVLSRKESRKEAKQIASEAITCVKMESNLIPFSSEEADTLYVIDIYDIQYDHSISGVTKGLRSAGIIIKPYQVDESDSESVLQTIVNEIPSRARILINTSVNYKAWKNRILLPDNETRFVKKLIEKSDRIVLASMGTPYLIQEFPEIPVYLCAYKSNGMMQEA
;
A
#
# COMPACT_ATOMS: atom_id res chain seq x y z
N LEU A 1 -22.73 -2.37 39.48
CA LEU A 1 -21.71 -2.61 38.44
C LEU A 1 -20.98 -1.30 38.20
N ASN A 2 -19.72 -1.22 38.61
CA ASN A 2 -18.88 -0.03 38.38
C ASN A 2 -18.43 -0.05 36.93
N SER A 3 -19.07 0.74 36.07
CA SER A 3 -18.82 0.78 34.61
C SER A 3 -17.59 1.61 34.21
N GLN A 4 -16.85 2.14 35.20
CA GLN A 4 -15.68 2.96 34.94
C GLN A 4 -14.39 2.14 34.99
N VAL A 5 -13.68 2.04 33.88
CA VAL A 5 -12.34 1.48 33.81
C VAL A 5 -11.33 2.61 33.97
N SER A 6 -10.38 2.48 34.90
CA SER A 6 -9.34 3.49 35.06
C SER A 6 -8.44 3.53 33.82
N LEU A 7 -7.95 4.72 33.44
CA LEU A 7 -7.05 4.91 32.31
C LEU A 7 -5.81 4.01 32.39
N GLN A 8 -5.25 3.84 33.62
CA GLN A 8 -4.08 2.98 33.83
C GLN A 8 -4.38 1.50 33.56
N VAL A 9 -5.56 1.00 33.93
CA VAL A 9 -5.97 -0.38 33.62
C VAL A 9 -6.19 -0.55 32.12
N ALA A 10 -6.85 0.40 31.46
CA ALA A 10 -7.05 0.39 30.03
C ALA A 10 -5.71 0.38 29.26
N GLN A 11 -4.78 1.27 29.62
CA GLN A 11 -3.45 1.31 29.02
C GLN A 11 -2.67 0.01 29.22
N ARG A 12 -2.71 -0.59 30.41
CA ARG A 12 -2.06 -1.87 30.69
C ARG A 12 -2.60 -3.00 29.84
N VAL A 13 -3.92 -3.05 29.63
CA VAL A 13 -4.56 -4.08 28.80
C VAL A 13 -4.22 -3.89 27.34
N LEU A 14 -4.30 -2.65 26.83
CA LEU A 14 -4.05 -2.32 25.42
C LEU A 14 -2.57 -2.47 25.04
N SER A 15 -1.64 -2.34 26.00
CA SER A 15 -0.19 -2.44 25.73
C SER A 15 0.40 -3.84 25.97
N ARG A 16 -0.41 -4.87 26.21
CA ARG A 16 0.09 -6.24 26.39
C ARG A 16 0.83 -6.73 25.17
N LYS A 17 2.01 -7.33 25.37
CA LYS A 17 2.82 -7.91 24.28
C LYS A 17 2.06 -9.00 23.50
N GLU A 18 1.29 -9.81 24.23
CA GLU A 18 0.45 -10.87 23.68
C GLU A 18 -0.60 -10.31 22.72
N SER A 19 -1.34 -9.27 23.14
CA SER A 19 -2.36 -8.63 22.31
C SER A 19 -1.76 -8.01 21.04
N ARG A 20 -0.55 -7.45 21.12
CA ARG A 20 0.16 -6.93 19.95
C ARG A 20 0.59 -8.05 19.01
N LYS A 21 1.05 -9.18 19.55
CA LYS A 21 1.44 -10.35 18.74
C LYS A 21 0.23 -10.93 18.01
N GLU A 22 -0.89 -11.10 18.72
CA GLU A 22 -2.15 -11.55 18.14
C GLU A 22 -2.65 -10.60 17.06
N ALA A 23 -2.61 -9.29 17.31
CA ALA A 23 -3.04 -8.29 16.33
C ALA A 23 -2.15 -8.29 15.07
N LYS A 24 -0.82 -8.50 15.21
CA LYS A 24 0.07 -8.69 14.05
C LYS A 24 -0.25 -9.95 13.28
N GLN A 25 -0.51 -11.05 13.96
CA GLN A 25 -0.89 -12.30 13.31
C GLN A 25 -2.20 -12.13 12.52
N ILE A 26 -3.23 -11.52 13.13
CA ILE A 26 -4.49 -11.23 12.46
C ILE A 26 -4.26 -10.32 11.24
N ALA A 27 -3.42 -9.29 11.37
CA ALA A 27 -3.10 -8.40 10.26
C ALA A 27 -2.45 -9.17 9.09
N SER A 28 -1.47 -10.04 9.38
CA SER A 28 -0.79 -10.85 8.37
C SER A 28 -1.75 -11.84 7.69
N GLU A 29 -2.62 -12.51 8.45
CA GLU A 29 -3.60 -13.46 7.94
C GLU A 29 -4.74 -12.78 7.15
N ALA A 30 -5.01 -11.49 7.42
CA ALA A 30 -6.02 -10.73 6.71
C ALA A 30 -5.58 -10.26 5.31
N ILE A 31 -4.27 -10.19 5.02
CA ILE A 31 -3.80 -9.82 3.69
C ILE A 31 -4.21 -10.87 2.68
N THR A 32 -4.98 -10.45 1.69
CA THR A 32 -5.53 -11.34 0.67
C THR A 32 -4.83 -11.13 -0.66
N CYS A 33 -4.22 -12.17 -1.21
CA CYS A 33 -3.77 -12.18 -2.59
C CYS A 33 -4.98 -12.48 -3.50
N VAL A 34 -5.53 -11.45 -4.12
CA VAL A 34 -6.73 -11.56 -4.96
C VAL A 34 -6.37 -12.03 -6.37
N LYS A 35 -5.19 -11.63 -6.86
CA LYS A 35 -4.69 -12.00 -8.19
C LYS A 35 -3.19 -12.26 -8.12
N MET A 36 -2.72 -13.36 -8.71
CA MET A 36 -1.31 -13.70 -8.85
C MET A 36 -1.09 -14.47 -10.16
N GLU A 37 -0.83 -13.73 -11.23
CA GLU A 37 -0.55 -14.31 -12.56
C GLU A 37 0.95 -14.40 -12.85
N SER A 38 1.79 -13.91 -11.93
CA SER A 38 3.24 -13.92 -12.06
C SER A 38 3.94 -14.07 -10.72
N ASN A 39 5.15 -14.61 -10.71
CA ASN A 39 5.98 -14.81 -9.51
C ASN A 39 6.76 -13.54 -9.13
N LEU A 40 6.07 -12.38 -9.01
CA LEU A 40 6.69 -11.11 -8.64
C LEU A 40 6.88 -10.94 -7.13
N ILE A 41 6.22 -11.75 -6.34
CA ILE A 41 6.33 -11.78 -4.88
C ILE A 41 6.64 -13.21 -4.42
N PRO A 42 7.36 -13.38 -3.29
CA PRO A 42 7.94 -12.33 -2.45
C PRO A 42 9.09 -11.58 -3.14
N PHE A 43 9.27 -10.29 -2.81
CA PHE A 43 10.44 -9.54 -3.25
C PHE A 43 11.69 -10.09 -2.56
N SER A 44 12.77 -10.30 -3.33
CA SER A 44 14.04 -10.82 -2.82
C SER A 44 15.14 -9.77 -2.83
N SER A 45 16.00 -9.79 -1.78
CA SER A 45 17.23 -9.00 -1.75
C SER A 45 18.31 -9.53 -2.69
N GLU A 46 18.16 -10.76 -3.20
CA GLU A 46 19.06 -11.33 -4.20
C GLU A 46 18.86 -10.70 -5.59
N GLU A 47 17.72 -10.06 -5.82
CA GLU A 47 17.48 -9.31 -7.03
C GLU A 47 18.19 -7.95 -6.98
N ALA A 48 19.18 -7.77 -7.86
CA ALA A 48 20.00 -6.55 -7.95
C ALA A 48 19.19 -5.32 -8.46
N ASP A 49 18.03 -5.54 -9.03
CA ASP A 49 17.18 -4.48 -9.58
C ASP A 49 16.57 -3.61 -8.50
N THR A 50 16.52 -2.31 -8.74
CA THR A 50 15.77 -1.37 -7.89
C THR A 50 14.28 -1.65 -7.96
N LEU A 51 13.62 -1.77 -6.81
CA LEU A 51 12.17 -1.77 -6.68
C LEU A 51 11.67 -0.33 -6.55
N TYR A 52 10.86 0.12 -7.50
CA TYR A 52 10.21 1.43 -7.46
C TYR A 52 8.94 1.33 -6.62
N VAL A 53 8.94 1.99 -5.48
CA VAL A 53 7.79 1.95 -4.54
C VAL A 53 7.02 3.25 -4.67
N ILE A 54 5.75 3.16 -5.03
CA ILE A 54 4.87 4.30 -5.24
C ILE A 54 3.75 4.23 -4.22
N ASP A 55 3.77 5.19 -3.29
CA ASP A 55 2.76 5.32 -2.25
C ASP A 55 1.73 6.38 -2.69
N ILE A 56 0.50 5.94 -3.02
CA ILE A 56 -0.62 6.80 -3.40
C ILE A 56 -1.55 6.94 -2.20
N TYR A 57 -1.75 8.16 -1.72
CA TYR A 57 -2.54 8.41 -0.52
C TYR A 57 -3.40 9.68 -0.63
N ASP A 58 -4.40 9.71 0.23
CA ASP A 58 -5.35 10.80 0.33
C ASP A 58 -4.82 11.87 1.30
N ILE A 59 -4.51 13.08 0.82
CA ILE A 59 -3.97 14.21 1.61
C ILE A 59 -4.73 14.45 2.92
N GLN A 60 -6.03 14.25 2.93
CA GLN A 60 -6.85 14.58 4.10
C GLN A 60 -6.56 13.69 5.32
N TYR A 61 -5.76 12.63 5.16
CA TYR A 61 -5.51 11.65 6.20
C TYR A 61 -4.07 11.20 6.07
N ASP A 62 -3.22 11.78 6.89
CA ASP A 62 -1.80 11.46 7.06
C ASP A 62 -1.59 9.98 7.44
N HIS A 63 -1.85 9.11 6.49
CA HIS A 63 -1.61 7.68 6.58
C HIS A 63 -0.41 7.32 5.70
N SER A 64 0.75 7.83 6.12
CA SER A 64 2.02 7.43 5.55
C SER A 64 2.12 5.91 5.45
N ILE A 65 2.34 5.39 4.24
CA ILE A 65 2.62 3.96 3.98
C ILE A 65 4.11 3.65 4.26
N SER A 66 4.73 4.45 5.11
CA SER A 66 6.16 4.34 5.44
C SER A 66 6.57 3.01 6.07
N GLY A 67 5.63 2.27 6.64
CA GLY A 67 5.88 0.94 7.22
C GLY A 67 6.33 -0.07 6.16
N VAL A 68 5.68 -0.11 5.01
CA VAL A 68 6.06 -0.99 3.88
C VAL A 68 7.46 -0.66 3.40
N THR A 69 7.73 0.61 3.10
CA THR A 69 9.04 1.10 2.67
C THR A 69 10.15 0.75 3.67
N LYS A 70 9.87 0.90 4.97
CA LYS A 70 10.81 0.55 6.03
C LYS A 70 11.05 -0.97 6.10
N GLY A 71 10.01 -1.77 5.98
CA GLY A 71 10.09 -3.23 5.95
C GLY A 71 10.95 -3.74 4.79
N LEU A 72 10.70 -3.24 3.58
CA LEU A 72 11.47 -3.59 2.38
C LEU A 72 12.96 -3.26 2.52
N ARG A 73 13.30 -2.05 3.04
CA ARG A 73 14.70 -1.69 3.32
C ARG A 73 15.33 -2.60 4.36
N SER A 74 14.60 -2.95 5.43
CA SER A 74 15.11 -3.85 6.47
C SER A 74 15.34 -5.26 5.96
N ALA A 75 14.61 -5.68 4.92
CA ALA A 75 14.82 -6.93 4.20
C ALA A 75 15.97 -6.88 3.18
N GLY A 76 16.70 -5.75 3.09
CA GLY A 76 17.82 -5.59 2.17
C GLY A 76 17.44 -5.29 0.72
N ILE A 77 16.18 -4.95 0.45
CA ILE A 77 15.71 -4.65 -0.90
C ILE A 77 16.11 -3.22 -1.27
N ILE A 78 16.71 -3.04 -2.45
CA ILE A 78 17.07 -1.73 -2.99
C ILE A 78 15.81 -1.08 -3.51
N ILE A 79 15.39 0.04 -2.90
CA ILE A 79 14.15 0.74 -3.27
C ILE A 79 14.38 2.19 -3.66
N LYS A 80 13.58 2.68 -4.61
CA LYS A 80 13.39 4.12 -4.91
C LYS A 80 11.94 4.48 -4.64
N PRO A 81 11.64 5.21 -3.54
CA PRO A 81 10.29 5.56 -3.15
C PRO A 81 9.81 6.83 -3.85
N TYR A 82 8.52 6.87 -4.16
CA TYR A 82 7.75 8.04 -4.57
C TYR A 82 6.48 8.14 -3.72
N GLN A 83 6.06 9.36 -3.48
CA GLN A 83 4.79 9.67 -2.84
C GLN A 83 3.93 10.46 -3.81
N VAL A 84 2.68 10.10 -3.93
CA VAL A 84 1.70 10.71 -4.83
C VAL A 84 0.42 10.96 -4.08
N ASP A 85 -0.18 12.11 -4.33
CA ASP A 85 -1.49 12.46 -3.78
C ASP A 85 -2.35 13.25 -4.79
N GLU A 86 -3.61 13.52 -4.44
CA GLU A 86 -4.56 14.17 -5.34
C GLU A 86 -4.21 15.61 -5.72
N SER A 87 -3.26 16.27 -5.01
CA SER A 87 -2.77 17.62 -5.33
C SER A 87 -1.65 17.63 -6.38
N ASP A 88 -1.07 16.46 -6.67
CA ASP A 88 0.00 16.38 -7.65
C ASP A 88 -0.51 16.70 -9.05
N SER A 89 0.18 17.61 -9.71
CA SER A 89 -0.14 18.00 -11.09
C SER A 89 0.20 16.86 -12.06
N GLU A 90 -0.47 16.85 -13.21
CA GLU A 90 -0.20 15.84 -14.25
C GLU A 90 1.27 15.89 -14.73
N SER A 91 1.92 17.06 -14.68
CA SER A 91 3.34 17.20 -15.02
C SER A 91 4.26 16.51 -14.01
N VAL A 92 3.95 16.56 -12.71
CA VAL A 92 4.69 15.84 -11.66
C VAL A 92 4.54 14.34 -11.87
N LEU A 93 3.31 13.86 -12.04
CA LEU A 93 3.03 12.45 -12.29
C LEU A 93 3.74 11.93 -13.55
N GLN A 94 3.74 12.73 -14.62
CA GLN A 94 4.46 12.38 -15.85
C GLN A 94 5.98 12.32 -15.66
N THR A 95 6.54 13.19 -14.81
CA THR A 95 7.97 13.15 -14.47
C THR A 95 8.32 11.84 -13.77
N ILE A 96 7.51 11.40 -12.80
CA ILE A 96 7.70 10.12 -12.11
C ILE A 96 7.66 8.96 -13.13
N VAL A 97 6.66 8.96 -14.03
CA VAL A 97 6.57 7.93 -15.09
C VAL A 97 7.84 7.90 -15.94
N ASN A 98 8.39 9.06 -16.30
CA ASN A 98 9.58 9.14 -17.15
C ASN A 98 10.84 8.64 -16.45
N GLU A 99 10.97 8.88 -15.13
CA GLU A 99 12.11 8.42 -14.34
C GLU A 99 12.15 6.90 -14.12
N ILE A 100 11.02 6.23 -14.18
CA ILE A 100 10.93 4.78 -13.99
C ILE A 100 11.33 4.09 -15.30
N PRO A 101 12.35 3.22 -15.32
CA PRO A 101 12.74 2.48 -16.52
C PRO A 101 11.62 1.56 -17.04
N SER A 102 11.64 1.26 -18.32
CA SER A 102 10.76 0.24 -18.89
C SER A 102 11.07 -1.12 -18.26
N ARG A 103 10.02 -1.90 -17.95
CA ARG A 103 10.10 -3.22 -17.31
C ARG A 103 10.72 -3.18 -15.89
N ALA A 104 10.73 -2.02 -15.23
CA ALA A 104 11.14 -1.90 -13.84
C ALA A 104 10.23 -2.73 -12.93
N ARG A 105 10.75 -3.20 -11.80
CA ARG A 105 9.92 -3.74 -10.71
C ARG A 105 9.22 -2.58 -10.01
N ILE A 106 7.91 -2.65 -9.90
CA ILE A 106 7.10 -1.58 -9.33
C ILE A 106 6.17 -2.16 -8.27
N LEU A 107 6.18 -1.57 -7.09
CA LEU A 107 5.17 -1.79 -6.05
C LEU A 107 4.35 -0.50 -5.91
N ILE A 108 3.07 -0.59 -6.17
CA ILE A 108 2.13 0.50 -5.96
C ILE A 108 1.33 0.19 -4.70
N ASN A 109 1.47 1.03 -3.67
CA ASN A 109 0.64 0.98 -2.48
C ASN A 109 -0.41 2.08 -2.56
N THR A 110 -1.68 1.74 -2.36
CA THR A 110 -2.76 2.72 -2.35
C THR A 110 -3.45 2.75 -1.00
N SER A 111 -3.65 3.94 -0.44
CA SER A 111 -4.41 4.15 0.79
C SER A 111 -5.70 4.91 0.52
N VAL A 112 -6.57 4.33 -0.32
CA VAL A 112 -7.89 4.90 -0.62
C VAL A 112 -8.91 4.32 0.35
N ASN A 113 -9.38 5.14 1.27
CA ASN A 113 -10.40 4.75 2.23
C ASN A 113 -11.80 5.17 1.75
N TYR A 114 -12.76 4.25 1.89
CA TYR A 114 -14.16 4.59 1.66
C TYR A 114 -14.64 5.64 2.68
N LYS A 115 -15.30 6.69 2.18
CA LYS A 115 -15.96 7.71 2.99
C LYS A 115 -17.27 8.08 2.32
N ALA A 116 -18.36 8.01 3.08
CA ALA A 116 -19.72 8.25 2.58
C ALA A 116 -19.90 9.61 1.88
N TRP A 117 -19.10 10.61 2.23
CA TRP A 117 -19.20 11.97 1.66
C TRP A 117 -18.24 12.23 0.48
N LYS A 118 -17.29 11.33 0.19
CA LYS A 118 -16.36 11.49 -0.98
C LYS A 118 -17.02 11.16 -2.31
N ASN A 119 -18.16 10.50 -2.30
CA ASN A 119 -18.88 10.06 -3.49
C ASN A 119 -18.05 9.23 -4.50
N ARG A 120 -16.91 8.70 -4.05
CA ARG A 120 -16.04 7.80 -4.82
C ARG A 120 -15.34 6.80 -3.89
N ILE A 121 -15.10 5.60 -4.42
CA ILE A 121 -14.40 4.50 -3.74
C ILE A 121 -13.09 4.11 -4.45
N LEU A 122 -12.76 4.81 -5.54
CA LEU A 122 -11.63 4.55 -6.44
C LEU A 122 -10.68 5.75 -6.44
N LEU A 123 -9.55 5.62 -7.13
CA LEU A 123 -8.58 6.70 -7.29
C LEU A 123 -9.18 7.88 -8.07
N PRO A 124 -8.70 9.12 -7.88
CA PRO A 124 -8.92 10.24 -8.79
C PRO A 124 -8.50 9.91 -10.23
N ASP A 125 -9.11 10.61 -11.19
CA ASP A 125 -8.84 10.37 -12.61
C ASP A 125 -7.37 10.59 -13.01
N ASN A 126 -6.68 11.57 -12.42
CA ASN A 126 -5.26 11.82 -12.65
C ASN A 126 -4.39 10.67 -12.14
N GLU A 127 -4.66 10.19 -10.93
CA GLU A 127 -3.95 9.04 -10.35
C GLU A 127 -4.28 7.75 -11.09
N THR A 128 -5.54 7.55 -11.50
CA THR A 128 -5.93 6.39 -12.32
C THR A 128 -5.17 6.39 -13.65
N ARG A 129 -5.07 7.53 -14.35
CA ARG A 129 -4.26 7.65 -15.58
C ARG A 129 -2.78 7.41 -15.33
N PHE A 130 -2.26 7.90 -14.20
CA PHE A 130 -0.87 7.68 -13.80
C PHE A 130 -0.57 6.19 -13.61
N VAL A 131 -1.41 5.45 -12.86
CA VAL A 131 -1.25 4.00 -12.68
C VAL A 131 -1.33 3.25 -14.01
N LYS A 132 -2.26 3.61 -14.90
CA LYS A 132 -2.36 3.00 -16.23
C LYS A 132 -1.09 3.19 -17.07
N LYS A 133 -0.49 4.38 -17.04
CA LYS A 133 0.80 4.63 -17.72
C LYS A 133 1.93 3.76 -17.16
N LEU A 134 1.94 3.47 -15.87
CA LEU A 134 2.92 2.56 -15.26
C LEU A 134 2.69 1.11 -15.71
N ILE A 135 1.42 0.67 -15.80
CA ILE A 135 1.07 -0.66 -16.30
C ILE A 135 1.50 -0.84 -17.75
N GLU A 136 1.30 0.17 -18.61
CA GLU A 136 1.79 0.15 -20.00
C GLU A 136 3.33 0.07 -20.09
N LYS A 137 4.03 0.59 -19.08
CA LYS A 137 5.49 0.66 -19.06
C LYS A 137 6.16 -0.60 -18.52
N SER A 138 5.49 -1.34 -17.65
CA SER A 138 6.05 -2.55 -17.00
C SER A 138 4.99 -3.62 -16.76
N ASP A 139 5.37 -4.84 -17.04
CA ASP A 139 4.66 -6.08 -16.70
C ASP A 139 5.04 -6.62 -15.30
N ARG A 140 5.98 -5.94 -14.60
CA ARG A 140 6.50 -6.33 -13.29
C ARG A 140 5.92 -5.44 -12.17
N ILE A 141 4.58 -5.34 -12.13
CA ILE A 141 3.86 -4.49 -11.18
C ILE A 141 3.09 -5.33 -10.17
N VAL A 142 3.24 -4.95 -8.90
CA VAL A 142 2.39 -5.40 -7.79
C VAL A 142 1.59 -4.20 -7.30
N LEU A 143 0.27 -4.34 -7.18
CA LEU A 143 -0.58 -3.33 -6.56
C LEU A 143 -1.10 -3.86 -5.23
N ALA A 144 -0.78 -3.14 -4.16
CA ALA A 144 -1.27 -3.41 -2.81
C ALA A 144 -2.29 -2.34 -2.40
N SER A 145 -3.56 -2.74 -2.31
CA SER A 145 -4.62 -1.86 -1.82
C SER A 145 -4.74 -1.95 -0.30
N MET A 146 -4.41 -0.86 0.37
CA MET A 146 -4.57 -0.70 1.82
C MET A 146 -5.87 0.03 2.17
N GLY A 147 -6.93 -0.25 1.45
CA GLY A 147 -8.24 0.39 1.62
C GLY A 147 -9.32 -0.40 0.93
N THR A 148 -9.85 0.16 -0.16
CA THR A 148 -10.90 -0.49 -0.93
C THR A 148 -10.41 -1.72 -1.68
N PRO A 149 -11.12 -2.87 -1.62
CA PRO A 149 -10.75 -4.04 -2.42
C PRO A 149 -11.11 -3.91 -3.91
N TYR A 150 -11.87 -2.87 -4.29
CA TYR A 150 -12.46 -2.75 -5.62
C TYR A 150 -11.54 -2.13 -6.68
N LEU A 151 -10.34 -1.66 -6.32
CA LEU A 151 -9.40 -1.08 -7.27
C LEU A 151 -8.98 -2.03 -8.39
N ILE A 152 -9.06 -3.34 -8.17
CA ILE A 152 -8.78 -4.33 -9.22
C ILE A 152 -9.69 -4.17 -10.45
N GLN A 153 -10.88 -3.60 -10.28
CA GLN A 153 -11.81 -3.35 -11.40
C GLN A 153 -11.32 -2.23 -12.32
N GLU A 154 -10.53 -1.28 -11.79
CA GLU A 154 -9.92 -0.20 -12.58
C GLU A 154 -8.66 -0.64 -13.30
N PHE A 155 -8.00 -1.69 -12.80
CA PHE A 155 -6.69 -2.17 -13.26
C PHE A 155 -6.69 -3.68 -13.47
N PRO A 156 -7.57 -4.23 -14.31
CA PRO A 156 -7.67 -5.68 -14.52
C PRO A 156 -6.39 -6.28 -15.13
N GLU A 157 -5.53 -5.48 -15.75
CA GLU A 157 -4.27 -5.89 -16.36
C GLU A 157 -3.15 -6.11 -15.34
N ILE A 158 -3.30 -5.65 -14.09
CA ILE A 158 -2.29 -5.84 -13.04
C ILE A 158 -2.03 -7.32 -12.83
N PRO A 159 -0.77 -7.79 -12.91
CA PRO A 159 -0.46 -9.21 -12.78
C PRO A 159 -0.53 -9.72 -11.33
N VAL A 160 -0.29 -8.86 -10.34
CA VAL A 160 -0.38 -9.20 -8.91
C VAL A 160 -1.15 -8.12 -8.15
N TYR A 161 -2.20 -8.54 -7.46
CA TYR A 161 -3.04 -7.65 -6.65
C TYR A 161 -3.21 -8.19 -5.23
N LEU A 162 -2.79 -7.38 -4.26
CA LEU A 162 -2.93 -7.64 -2.84
C LEU A 162 -3.96 -6.70 -2.23
N CYS A 163 -4.77 -7.20 -1.29
CA CYS A 163 -5.70 -6.38 -0.52
C CYS A 163 -5.41 -6.52 0.97
N ALA A 164 -5.10 -5.40 1.62
CA ALA A 164 -4.85 -5.32 3.05
C ALA A 164 -5.98 -4.60 3.82
N TYR A 165 -7.01 -4.14 3.13
CA TYR A 165 -8.25 -3.55 3.65
C TYR A 165 -8.09 -2.29 4.50
N LYS A 166 -6.91 -2.00 5.05
CA LYS A 166 -6.65 -0.81 5.86
C LYS A 166 -5.16 -0.46 5.92
N SER A 167 -4.86 0.85 5.89
CA SER A 167 -3.51 1.38 6.02
C SER A 167 -3.18 1.75 7.48
N ASN A 168 -3.13 0.78 8.39
CA ASN A 168 -2.60 1.02 9.73
C ASN A 168 -1.21 0.40 9.90
N GLY A 169 -0.46 0.82 10.93
CA GLY A 169 0.92 0.37 11.12
C GLY A 169 1.07 -1.16 11.18
N MET A 170 0.10 -1.87 11.74
CA MET A 170 0.16 -3.34 11.83
C MET A 170 0.00 -4.01 10.47
N MET A 171 -0.90 -3.48 9.61
CA MET A 171 -1.09 -4.00 8.25
C MET A 171 0.11 -3.70 7.34
N GLN A 172 0.79 -2.57 7.57
CA GLN A 172 1.99 -2.20 6.81
C GLN A 172 3.23 -3.01 7.21
N GLU A 173 3.25 -3.53 8.44
CA GLU A 173 4.33 -4.37 8.96
C GLU A 173 4.07 -5.88 8.73
N ALA A 174 2.87 -6.24 8.30
CA ALA A 174 2.46 -7.61 8.00
C ALA A 174 2.93 -8.07 6.62
#